data_70296d528323e81b635e021f619625ba
#
_entry.id   70296d528323e81b635e021f619625ba
#
_cell.length_a   1.000
_cell.length_b   1.000
_cell.length_c   1.000
_cell.angle_alpha   90.00
_cell.angle_beta   90.00
_cell.angle_gamma   90.00
#
_symmetry.space_group_name_H-M   'P 1'
#
loop_
_entity.id
_entity.type
_entity.pdbx_description
1 polymer ?
#
loop_
_entity_poly.entity_id
_entity_poly.type
_entity_poly.pdbx_seq_one_letter_code
_entity_poly.pdbx_strand_id
1 'polypeptide(L)'
;MGIILGYLCAICFVLLAVKAITRHFRLTKIDRILMKIHKPLSALIILLGVAHFIVVISVMENRAMLVNISGIMIIAAIFALTYLCHVIKNREKRILWHRIMNVILFIGLMVHIVAYFIDFNQYQQKIANIEVEEIDLSKVEDGVYEGDYDVGYIYAKVRVQIKAGKIASVTLLEHRNEHGKPAEAIIDDVLKKQQIDVDAVSGATNSSKVIQKAIEDAIP
;
A
#
# COMPACT_ATOMS: atom_id res chain seq x y z
N MET A 1 -6.30 6.59 -1.53
CA MET A 1 -7.49 6.52 -0.63
C MET A 1 -7.23 5.64 0.60
N GLY A 2 -6.70 4.41 0.46
CA GLY A 2 -6.45 3.49 1.58
C GLY A 2 -5.58 4.07 2.70
N ILE A 3 -4.47 4.72 2.35
CA ILE A 3 -3.54 5.35 3.32
C ILE A 3 -4.25 6.41 4.18
N ILE A 4 -5.09 7.25 3.57
CA ILE A 4 -5.83 8.31 4.29
C ILE A 4 -6.77 7.68 5.31
N LEU A 5 -7.50 6.62 4.93
CA LEU A 5 -8.37 5.89 5.84
C LEU A 5 -7.58 5.24 6.99
N GLY A 6 -6.40 4.69 6.70
CA GLY A 6 -5.50 4.15 7.72
C GLY A 6 -5.06 5.20 8.74
N TYR A 7 -4.65 6.39 8.29
CA TYR A 7 -4.33 7.49 9.19
C TYR A 7 -5.51 7.96 10.03
N LEU A 8 -6.71 8.04 9.45
CA LEU A 8 -7.93 8.38 10.19
C LEU A 8 -8.24 7.35 11.28
N CYS A 9 -8.07 6.05 10.99
CA CYS A 9 -8.18 4.98 11.99
C CYS A 9 -7.17 5.16 13.12
N ALA A 10 -5.89 5.43 12.78
CA ALA A 10 -4.84 5.65 13.78
C ALA A 10 -5.13 6.86 14.66
N ILE A 11 -5.59 7.98 14.10
CA ILE A 11 -6.00 9.17 14.86
C ILE A 11 -7.15 8.85 15.82
N CYS A 12 -8.19 8.16 15.34
CA CYS A 12 -9.30 7.74 16.18
C CYS A 12 -8.83 6.83 17.32
N PHE A 13 -7.91 5.90 17.04
CA PHE A 13 -7.34 5.02 18.06
C PHE A 13 -6.54 5.79 19.11
N VAL A 14 -5.69 6.74 18.68
CA VAL A 14 -4.92 7.60 19.60
C VAL A 14 -5.85 8.40 20.51
N LEU A 15 -6.91 8.99 19.98
CA LEU A 15 -7.90 9.73 20.77
C LEU A 15 -8.59 8.83 21.82
N LEU A 16 -8.87 7.57 21.47
CA LEU A 16 -9.41 6.60 22.43
C LEU A 16 -8.36 6.19 23.47
N ALA A 17 -7.08 6.04 23.09
CA ALA A 17 -5.99 5.67 23.98
C ALA A 17 -5.60 6.79 24.95
N VAL A 18 -5.67 8.05 24.54
CA VAL A 18 -5.40 9.24 25.40
C VAL A 18 -6.23 9.22 26.67
N LYS A 19 -7.43 8.63 26.63
CA LYS A 19 -8.26 8.46 27.83
C LYS A 19 -7.58 7.65 28.94
N ALA A 20 -6.74 6.67 28.61
CA ALA A 20 -5.99 5.92 29.63
C ALA A 20 -5.00 6.85 30.36
N ILE A 21 -4.36 7.75 29.62
CA ILE A 21 -3.40 8.74 30.10
C ILE A 21 -4.11 9.78 30.99
N THR A 22 -5.21 10.36 30.50
CA THR A 22 -5.96 11.39 31.28
C THR A 22 -6.51 10.86 32.60
N ARG A 23 -6.88 9.57 32.60
CA ARG A 23 -7.32 8.90 33.83
C ARG A 23 -6.16 8.66 34.81
N HIS A 24 -4.98 8.28 34.31
CA HIS A 24 -3.77 8.10 35.11
C HIS A 24 -3.35 9.40 35.78
N PHE A 25 -3.32 10.50 35.02
CA PHE A 25 -2.98 11.84 35.55
C PHE A 25 -4.14 12.59 36.21
N ARG A 26 -5.28 11.92 36.43
CA ARG A 26 -6.49 12.48 37.09
C ARG A 26 -7.03 13.76 36.46
N LEU A 27 -6.88 13.91 35.13
CA LEU A 27 -7.40 15.05 34.39
C LEU A 27 -8.91 14.94 34.17
N THR A 28 -9.68 15.13 35.27
CA THR A 28 -11.12 14.82 35.36
C THR A 28 -11.98 15.55 34.31
N LYS A 29 -11.65 16.82 33.99
CA LYS A 29 -12.40 17.59 32.97
C LYS A 29 -12.27 16.97 31.59
N ILE A 30 -11.03 16.62 31.17
CA ILE A 30 -10.72 16.02 29.85
C ILE A 30 -11.29 14.59 29.80
N ASP A 31 -11.10 13.79 30.87
CA ASP A 31 -11.65 12.42 30.94
C ASP A 31 -13.17 12.41 30.76
N ARG A 32 -13.89 13.40 31.32
CA ARG A 32 -15.34 13.54 31.14
C ARG A 32 -15.76 13.80 29.69
N ILE A 33 -15.02 14.64 28.99
CA ILE A 33 -15.27 14.93 27.55
C ILE A 33 -15.02 13.68 26.73
N LEU A 34 -13.85 13.04 26.93
CA LEU A 34 -13.48 11.81 26.23
C LEU A 34 -14.48 10.68 26.46
N MET A 35 -15.08 10.59 27.66
CA MET A 35 -16.14 9.63 27.93
C MET A 35 -17.40 9.86 27.11
N LYS A 36 -17.78 11.12 26.84
CA LYS A 36 -18.96 11.42 26.02
C LYS A 36 -18.77 10.99 24.56
N ILE A 37 -17.55 11.16 24.03
CA ILE A 37 -17.25 10.82 22.64
C ILE A 37 -16.76 9.38 22.45
N HIS A 38 -16.49 8.63 23.54
CA HIS A 38 -15.91 7.30 23.46
C HIS A 38 -16.72 6.32 22.59
N LYS A 39 -18.05 6.26 22.82
CA LYS A 39 -18.92 5.35 22.04
C LYS A 39 -19.02 5.74 20.56
N PRO A 40 -19.35 7.01 20.20
CA PRO A 40 -19.39 7.39 18.78
C PRO A 40 -18.02 7.25 18.09
N LEU A 41 -16.91 7.55 18.80
CA LEU A 41 -15.58 7.38 18.25
C LEU A 41 -15.22 5.90 18.05
N SER A 42 -15.67 5.00 18.95
CA SER A 42 -15.51 3.55 18.77
C SER A 42 -16.33 3.02 17.61
N ALA A 43 -17.52 3.54 17.36
CA ALA A 43 -18.30 3.18 16.16
C ALA A 43 -17.64 3.69 14.88
N LEU A 44 -17.09 4.92 14.92
CA LEU A 44 -16.39 5.52 13.78
C LEU A 44 -15.14 4.72 13.39
N ILE A 45 -14.32 4.26 14.36
CA ILE A 45 -13.12 3.48 14.05
C ILE A 45 -13.46 2.13 13.42
N ILE A 46 -14.59 1.50 13.82
CA ILE A 46 -15.06 0.27 13.18
C ILE A 46 -15.44 0.54 11.72
N LEU A 47 -16.22 1.59 11.48
CA LEU A 47 -16.63 1.97 10.13
C LEU A 47 -15.44 2.30 9.23
N LEU A 48 -14.51 3.13 9.72
CA LEU A 48 -13.29 3.49 8.99
C LEU A 48 -12.38 2.28 8.76
N GLY A 49 -12.26 1.38 9.75
CA GLY A 49 -11.46 0.15 9.62
C GLY A 49 -12.01 -0.79 8.56
N VAL A 50 -13.33 -0.97 8.52
CA VAL A 50 -13.98 -1.76 7.47
C VAL A 50 -13.81 -1.10 6.09
N ALA A 51 -14.02 0.22 6.00
CA ALA A 51 -13.82 0.96 4.76
C ALA A 51 -12.35 0.89 4.29
N HIS A 52 -11.37 1.02 5.21
CA HIS A 52 -9.96 0.85 4.92
C HIS A 52 -9.68 -0.56 4.36
N PHE A 53 -10.18 -1.61 5.01
CA PHE A 53 -10.01 -2.99 4.57
C PHE A 53 -10.58 -3.22 3.17
N ILE A 54 -11.80 -2.74 2.90
CA ILE A 54 -12.45 -2.87 1.57
C ILE A 54 -11.60 -2.19 0.48
N VAL A 55 -11.06 -0.99 0.77
CA VAL A 55 -10.27 -0.26 -0.22
C VAL A 55 -8.90 -0.91 -0.48
N VAL A 56 -8.27 -1.53 0.54
CA VAL A 56 -6.94 -2.12 0.39
C VAL A 56 -6.96 -3.56 -0.10
N ILE A 57 -8.11 -4.25 -0.08
CA ILE A 57 -8.20 -5.67 -0.45
C ILE A 57 -7.74 -5.92 -1.90
N SER A 58 -7.98 -4.96 -2.81
CA SER A 58 -7.57 -5.04 -4.21
C SER A 58 -6.06 -4.92 -4.45
N VAL A 59 -5.31 -4.45 -3.45
CA VAL A 59 -3.86 -4.25 -3.54
C VAL A 59 -3.08 -5.16 -2.59
N MET A 60 -3.77 -6.05 -1.85
CA MET A 60 -3.13 -6.94 -0.86
C MET A 60 -2.08 -7.86 -1.49
N GLU A 61 -2.30 -8.31 -2.73
CA GLU A 61 -1.35 -9.18 -3.44
C GLU A 61 0.03 -8.53 -3.62
N ASN A 62 0.04 -7.20 -3.70
CA ASN A 62 1.25 -6.42 -3.95
C ASN A 62 1.91 -5.89 -2.67
N ARG A 63 1.43 -6.32 -1.49
CA ARG A 63 1.93 -5.88 -0.19
C ARG A 63 2.65 -7.01 0.53
N ALA A 64 3.62 -6.65 1.37
CA ALA A 64 4.30 -7.63 2.21
C ALA A 64 3.31 -8.41 3.07
N MET A 65 3.50 -9.72 3.18
CA MET A 65 2.64 -10.63 3.95
C MET A 65 2.40 -10.14 5.39
N LEU A 66 3.43 -9.55 6.03
CA LEU A 66 3.33 -9.03 7.39
C LEU A 66 2.34 -7.85 7.49
N VAL A 67 2.28 -6.97 6.48
CA VAL A 67 1.30 -5.88 6.41
C VAL A 67 -0.11 -6.45 6.35
N ASN A 68 -0.34 -7.44 5.49
CA ASN A 68 -1.64 -8.07 5.32
C ASN A 68 -2.10 -8.79 6.59
N ILE A 69 -1.26 -9.65 7.16
CA ILE A 69 -1.59 -10.42 8.37
C ILE A 69 -1.87 -9.49 9.54
N SER A 70 -1.01 -8.48 9.78
CA SER A 70 -1.20 -7.55 10.89
C SER A 70 -2.49 -6.74 10.74
N GLY A 71 -2.84 -6.29 9.52
CA GLY A 71 -4.08 -5.59 9.24
C GLY A 71 -5.33 -6.45 9.52
N ILE A 72 -5.33 -7.71 9.06
CA ILE A 72 -6.42 -8.67 9.33
C ILE A 72 -6.54 -8.94 10.83
N MET A 73 -5.43 -9.11 11.53
CA MET A 73 -5.43 -9.35 12.97
C MET A 73 -5.98 -8.16 13.76
N ILE A 74 -5.69 -6.92 13.35
CA ILE A 74 -6.23 -5.72 13.99
C ILE A 74 -7.75 -5.65 13.82
N ILE A 75 -8.27 -5.88 12.63
CA ILE A 75 -9.71 -5.81 12.40
C ILE A 75 -10.44 -6.92 13.17
N ALA A 76 -9.89 -8.13 13.20
CA ALA A 76 -10.41 -9.23 13.99
C ALA A 76 -10.41 -8.91 15.49
N ALA A 77 -9.34 -8.29 16.00
CA ALA A 77 -9.22 -7.87 17.40
C ALA A 77 -10.22 -6.76 17.78
N ILE A 78 -10.53 -5.82 16.87
CA ILE A 78 -11.55 -4.79 17.07
C ILE A 78 -12.95 -5.44 17.22
N PHE A 79 -13.29 -6.40 16.34
CA PHE A 79 -14.55 -7.14 16.44
C PHE A 79 -14.62 -7.99 17.70
N ALA A 80 -13.52 -8.68 18.07
CA ALA A 80 -13.43 -9.45 19.29
C ALA A 80 -13.63 -8.57 20.54
N LEU A 81 -12.98 -7.40 20.58
CA LEU A 81 -13.16 -6.44 21.67
C LEU A 81 -14.62 -5.99 21.80
N THR A 82 -15.26 -5.66 20.68
CA THR A 82 -16.67 -5.23 20.66
C THR A 82 -17.57 -6.35 21.17
N TYR A 83 -17.37 -7.58 20.70
CA TYR A 83 -18.10 -8.78 21.13
C TYR A 83 -17.92 -9.04 22.63
N LEU A 84 -16.69 -9.05 23.13
CA LEU A 84 -16.39 -9.27 24.55
C LEU A 84 -17.05 -8.21 25.43
N CYS A 85 -17.04 -6.95 25.03
CA CYS A 85 -17.71 -5.87 25.76
C CYS A 85 -19.23 -6.03 25.83
N HIS A 86 -19.83 -6.71 24.84
CA HIS A 86 -21.27 -6.98 24.79
C HIS A 86 -21.64 -8.20 25.62
N VAL A 87 -20.86 -9.28 25.55
CA VAL A 87 -21.19 -10.58 26.16
C VAL A 87 -20.83 -10.65 27.65
N ILE A 88 -19.72 -10.02 28.06
CA ILE A 88 -19.27 -10.06 29.45
C ILE A 88 -20.16 -9.18 30.34
N LYS A 89 -21.04 -9.81 31.12
CA LYS A 89 -21.95 -9.11 32.05
C LYS A 89 -21.22 -8.58 33.29
N ASN A 90 -20.22 -9.32 33.79
CA ASN A 90 -19.45 -8.90 34.97
C ASN A 90 -18.59 -7.66 34.64
N ARG A 91 -18.84 -6.55 35.31
CA ARG A 91 -18.21 -5.26 35.05
C ARG A 91 -16.67 -5.30 35.19
N GLU A 92 -16.16 -5.97 36.22
CA GLU A 92 -14.71 -6.03 36.47
C GLU A 92 -13.99 -6.84 35.37
N LYS A 93 -14.50 -8.02 35.04
CA LYS A 93 -13.97 -8.85 33.96
C LYS A 93 -14.04 -8.12 32.60
N ARG A 94 -15.15 -7.42 32.34
CA ARG A 94 -15.29 -6.64 31.09
C ARG A 94 -14.25 -5.52 31.00
N ILE A 95 -13.98 -4.79 32.10
CA ILE A 95 -12.95 -3.74 32.14
C ILE A 95 -11.56 -4.35 31.97
N LEU A 96 -11.29 -5.49 32.59
CA LEU A 96 -10.01 -6.20 32.44
C LEU A 96 -9.76 -6.59 30.97
N TRP A 97 -10.71 -7.30 30.38
CA TRP A 97 -10.61 -7.71 28.97
C TRP A 97 -10.51 -6.53 28.02
N HIS A 98 -11.27 -5.47 28.25
CA HIS A 98 -11.16 -4.23 27.48
C HIS A 98 -9.74 -3.65 27.54
N ARG A 99 -9.09 -3.64 28.70
CA ARG A 99 -7.70 -3.16 28.83
C ARG A 99 -6.70 -4.06 28.12
N ILE A 100 -6.81 -5.37 28.30
CA ILE A 100 -5.93 -6.36 27.65
C ILE A 100 -6.03 -6.20 26.13
N MET A 101 -7.25 -6.20 25.60
CA MET A 101 -7.46 -6.08 24.14
C MET A 101 -6.96 -4.75 23.57
N ASN A 102 -7.07 -3.65 24.32
CA ASN A 102 -6.51 -2.37 23.87
C ASN A 102 -4.98 -2.38 23.82
N VAL A 103 -4.30 -3.08 24.73
CA VAL A 103 -2.84 -3.26 24.68
C VAL A 103 -2.46 -4.10 23.46
N ILE A 104 -3.17 -5.18 23.19
CA ILE A 104 -2.97 -6.03 22.01
C ILE A 104 -3.18 -5.21 20.72
N LEU A 105 -4.26 -4.43 20.66
CA LEU A 105 -4.54 -3.54 19.53
C LEU A 105 -3.47 -2.48 19.33
N PHE A 106 -2.94 -1.90 20.41
CA PHE A 106 -1.87 -0.92 20.33
C PHE A 106 -0.58 -1.54 19.76
N ILE A 107 -0.19 -2.71 20.26
CA ILE A 107 0.98 -3.45 19.74
C ILE A 107 0.76 -3.84 18.28
N GLY A 108 -0.41 -4.39 17.95
CA GLY A 108 -0.76 -4.77 16.58
C GLY A 108 -0.71 -3.58 15.62
N LEU A 109 -1.23 -2.42 16.04
CA LEU A 109 -1.19 -1.20 15.25
C LEU A 109 0.25 -0.72 15.01
N MET A 110 1.11 -0.77 16.04
CA MET A 110 2.52 -0.41 15.89
C MET A 110 3.23 -1.34 14.90
N VAL A 111 3.01 -2.65 15.03
CA VAL A 111 3.56 -3.65 14.09
C VAL A 111 3.08 -3.37 12.66
N HIS A 112 1.78 -3.11 12.48
CA HIS A 112 1.20 -2.82 11.16
C HIS A 112 1.80 -1.57 10.52
N ILE A 113 1.91 -0.49 11.29
CA ILE A 113 2.49 0.78 10.81
C ILE A 113 3.96 0.58 10.42
N VAL A 114 4.76 -0.06 11.30
CA VAL A 114 6.18 -0.31 11.03
C VAL A 114 6.35 -1.22 9.81
N ALA A 115 5.58 -2.30 9.72
CA ALA A 115 5.60 -3.21 8.57
C ALA A 115 5.29 -2.47 7.27
N TYR A 116 4.26 -1.59 7.27
CA TYR A 116 3.92 -0.77 6.11
C TYR A 116 5.07 0.17 5.71
N PHE A 117 5.71 0.85 6.66
CA PHE A 117 6.84 1.73 6.35
C PHE A 117 8.06 0.98 5.80
N ILE A 118 8.34 -0.22 6.32
CA ILE A 118 9.42 -1.08 5.80
C ILE A 118 9.10 -1.48 4.34
N ASP A 119 7.90 -2.00 4.09
CA ASP A 119 7.43 -2.42 2.77
C ASP A 119 7.49 -1.26 1.76
N PHE A 120 6.95 -0.10 2.14
CA PHE A 120 6.99 1.09 1.30
C PHE A 120 8.42 1.59 1.02
N ASN A 121 9.30 1.55 2.02
CA ASN A 121 10.69 1.97 1.84
C ASN A 121 11.46 1.02 0.91
N GLN A 122 11.22 -0.30 1.02
CA GLN A 122 11.79 -1.29 0.10
C GLN A 122 11.34 -1.04 -1.35
N TYR A 123 10.05 -0.74 -1.54
CA TYR A 123 9.53 -0.35 -2.85
C TYR A 123 10.22 0.90 -3.38
N GLN A 124 10.36 1.96 -2.56
CA GLN A 124 11.03 3.20 -2.97
C GLN A 124 12.51 2.96 -3.35
N GLN A 125 13.19 2.09 -2.62
CA GLN A 125 14.57 1.71 -2.95
C GLN A 125 14.65 0.95 -4.28
N LYS A 126 13.73 0.02 -4.54
CA LYS A 126 13.66 -0.68 -5.83
C LYS A 126 13.49 0.32 -6.98
N ILE A 127 12.56 1.27 -6.86
CA ILE A 127 12.34 2.32 -7.87
C ILE A 127 13.57 3.21 -8.06
N ALA A 128 14.23 3.61 -6.96
CA ALA A 128 15.40 4.48 -7.02
C ALA A 128 16.59 3.80 -7.74
N ASN A 129 16.69 2.48 -7.61
CA ASN A 129 17.77 1.68 -8.21
C ASN A 129 17.45 1.21 -9.64
N ILE A 130 16.31 1.61 -10.23
CA ILE A 130 16.06 1.33 -11.63
C ILE A 130 16.96 2.23 -12.48
N GLU A 131 17.90 1.60 -13.14
CA GLU A 131 18.71 2.17 -14.21
C GLU A 131 18.27 1.49 -15.51
N VAL A 132 17.92 2.28 -16.52
CA VAL A 132 17.52 1.82 -17.84
C VAL A 132 18.74 1.95 -18.75
N GLU A 133 19.17 0.86 -19.34
CA GLU A 133 20.31 0.85 -20.25
C GLU A 133 19.81 0.88 -21.70
N GLU A 134 20.54 1.63 -22.54
CA GLU A 134 20.28 1.63 -23.97
C GLU A 134 20.87 0.38 -24.62
N ILE A 135 20.06 -0.28 -25.42
CA ILE A 135 20.44 -1.49 -26.14
C ILE A 135 20.74 -1.16 -27.61
N ASP A 136 21.84 -1.70 -28.15
CA ASP A 136 22.17 -1.59 -29.58
C ASP A 136 21.25 -2.50 -30.39
N LEU A 137 20.12 -1.98 -30.82
CA LEU A 137 19.09 -2.70 -31.56
C LEU A 137 19.60 -3.28 -32.88
N SER A 138 20.73 -2.77 -33.44
CA SER A 138 21.32 -3.30 -34.68
C SER A 138 21.89 -4.70 -34.52
N LYS A 139 22.15 -5.14 -33.30
CA LYS A 139 22.67 -6.48 -32.97
C LYS A 139 21.57 -7.47 -32.56
N VAL A 140 20.34 -7.00 -32.42
CA VAL A 140 19.19 -7.82 -32.01
C VAL A 140 18.54 -8.41 -33.26
N GLU A 141 18.27 -9.71 -33.25
CA GLU A 141 17.59 -10.39 -34.37
C GLU A 141 16.13 -9.89 -34.47
N ASP A 142 15.59 -9.91 -35.70
CA ASP A 142 14.18 -9.62 -35.94
C ASP A 142 13.32 -10.67 -35.22
N GLY A 143 12.39 -10.21 -34.38
CA GLY A 143 11.59 -11.11 -33.54
C GLY A 143 10.55 -10.40 -32.73
N VAL A 144 9.84 -11.20 -31.94
CA VAL A 144 8.88 -10.73 -30.94
C VAL A 144 9.34 -11.25 -29.58
N TYR A 145 9.57 -10.34 -28.67
CA TYR A 145 10.13 -10.60 -27.34
C TYR A 145 9.16 -10.17 -26.24
N GLU A 146 9.14 -10.87 -25.13
CA GLU A 146 8.37 -10.49 -23.95
C GLU A 146 9.31 -10.28 -22.79
N GLY A 147 9.05 -9.22 -22.02
CA GLY A 147 9.76 -8.93 -20.80
C GLY A 147 8.80 -8.36 -19.76
N ASP A 148 9.22 -8.45 -18.51
CA ASP A 148 8.44 -7.90 -17.41
C ASP A 148 9.34 -7.37 -16.27
N TYR A 149 8.77 -6.46 -15.50
CA TYR A 149 9.48 -5.92 -14.34
C TYR A 149 8.53 -5.68 -13.17
N ASP A 150 8.93 -6.17 -11.97
CA ASP A 150 8.10 -6.13 -10.77
C ASP A 150 8.84 -5.47 -9.60
N VAL A 151 8.28 -4.37 -9.09
CA VAL A 151 8.77 -3.70 -7.89
C VAL A 151 7.81 -3.87 -6.70
N GLY A 152 6.81 -4.75 -6.84
CA GLY A 152 5.77 -5.05 -5.86
C GLY A 152 4.53 -4.16 -6.03
N TYR A 153 4.66 -2.86 -5.88
CA TYR A 153 3.55 -1.90 -6.02
C TYR A 153 3.18 -1.60 -7.47
N ILE A 154 4.13 -1.75 -8.37
CA ILE A 154 3.98 -1.55 -9.80
C ILE A 154 4.59 -2.75 -10.51
N TYR A 155 3.89 -3.24 -11.50
CA TYR A 155 4.34 -4.31 -12.40
C TYR A 155 4.00 -3.92 -13.82
N ALA A 156 4.90 -4.17 -14.75
CA ALA A 156 4.62 -4.06 -16.18
C ALA A 156 5.10 -5.31 -16.92
N LYS A 157 4.28 -5.79 -17.84
CA LYS A 157 4.65 -6.82 -18.81
C LYS A 157 4.40 -6.28 -20.20
N VAL A 158 5.42 -6.40 -21.05
CA VAL A 158 5.38 -5.87 -22.42
C VAL A 158 5.72 -6.96 -23.44
N ARG A 159 5.27 -6.73 -24.66
CA ARG A 159 5.71 -7.44 -25.85
C ARG A 159 6.31 -6.44 -26.81
N VAL A 160 7.58 -6.64 -27.17
CA VAL A 160 8.36 -5.78 -28.06
C VAL A 160 8.60 -6.51 -29.36
N GLN A 161 8.30 -5.88 -30.49
CA GLN A 161 8.63 -6.39 -31.84
C GLN A 161 9.83 -5.61 -32.38
N ILE A 162 10.91 -6.33 -32.70
CA ILE A 162 12.08 -5.78 -33.34
C ILE A 162 12.03 -6.17 -34.82
N LYS A 163 12.27 -5.21 -35.71
CA LYS A 163 12.36 -5.42 -37.17
C LYS A 163 13.38 -4.49 -37.80
N ALA A 164 14.31 -5.05 -38.52
CA ALA A 164 15.37 -4.31 -39.21
C ALA A 164 16.16 -3.38 -38.28
N GLY A 165 16.52 -3.86 -37.08
CA GLY A 165 17.26 -3.11 -36.08
C GLY A 165 16.47 -1.94 -35.43
N LYS A 166 15.13 -2.00 -35.42
CA LYS A 166 14.27 -0.96 -34.87
C LYS A 166 13.14 -1.58 -34.04
N ILE A 167 12.68 -0.84 -33.03
CA ILE A 167 11.46 -1.17 -32.30
C ILE A 167 10.27 -0.87 -33.21
N ALA A 168 9.66 -1.92 -33.78
CA ALA A 168 8.52 -1.80 -34.68
C ALA A 168 7.20 -1.57 -33.90
N SER A 169 7.05 -2.21 -32.76
CA SER A 169 5.91 -1.99 -31.84
C SER A 169 6.25 -2.42 -30.43
N VAL A 170 5.59 -1.78 -29.46
CA VAL A 170 5.55 -2.18 -28.05
C VAL A 170 4.09 -2.32 -27.64
N THR A 171 3.71 -3.48 -27.13
CA THR A 171 2.37 -3.75 -26.62
C THR A 171 2.45 -4.00 -25.12
N LEU A 172 1.77 -3.18 -24.34
CA LEU A 172 1.63 -3.37 -22.90
C LEU A 172 0.61 -4.51 -22.65
N LEU A 173 1.08 -5.63 -22.13
CA LEU A 173 0.25 -6.81 -21.85
C LEU A 173 -0.42 -6.72 -20.48
N GLU A 174 0.32 -6.22 -19.49
CA GLU A 174 -0.17 -6.00 -18.14
C GLU A 174 0.51 -4.78 -17.54
N HIS A 175 -0.28 -3.96 -16.83
CA HIS A 175 0.25 -2.85 -16.06
C HIS A 175 -0.55 -2.72 -14.75
N ARG A 176 0.02 -3.28 -13.68
CA ARG A 176 -0.51 -3.10 -12.34
C ARG A 176 0.08 -1.83 -11.73
N ASN A 177 -0.77 -0.91 -11.36
CA ASN A 177 -0.39 0.37 -10.76
C ASN A 177 -1.53 0.92 -9.91
N GLU A 178 -1.23 1.83 -8.96
CA GLU A 178 -2.26 2.51 -8.16
C GLU A 178 -2.80 3.77 -8.87
N HIS A 179 -1.91 4.57 -9.47
CA HIS A 179 -2.22 5.85 -10.12
C HIS A 179 -1.36 6.13 -11.36
N GLY A 180 -0.56 5.17 -11.79
CA GLY A 180 0.44 5.32 -12.82
C GLY A 180 -0.05 5.11 -14.26
N LYS A 181 -1.36 4.93 -14.49
CA LYS A 181 -1.91 4.71 -15.84
C LYS A 181 -1.43 5.73 -16.89
N PRO A 182 -1.26 7.03 -16.59
CA PRO A 182 -0.72 7.98 -17.57
C PRO A 182 0.66 7.62 -18.10
N ALA A 183 1.47 6.81 -17.37
CA ALA A 183 2.78 6.36 -17.82
C ALA A 183 2.74 5.50 -19.08
N GLU A 184 1.60 4.92 -19.44
CA GLU A 184 1.43 4.10 -20.64
C GLU A 184 1.75 4.88 -21.94
N ALA A 185 1.61 6.22 -21.89
CA ALA A 185 1.97 7.12 -23.00
C ALA A 185 3.49 7.12 -23.32
N ILE A 186 4.35 6.64 -22.41
CA ILE A 186 5.80 6.58 -22.63
C ILE A 186 6.16 5.65 -23.81
N ILE A 187 5.30 4.69 -24.12
CA ILE A 187 5.48 3.76 -25.25
C ILE A 187 5.57 4.53 -26.57
N ASP A 188 4.75 5.56 -26.75
CA ASP A 188 4.78 6.40 -27.95
C ASP A 188 6.11 7.15 -28.09
N ASP A 189 6.68 7.62 -26.98
CA ASP A 189 7.97 8.31 -26.95
C ASP A 189 9.12 7.34 -27.26
N VAL A 190 9.10 6.12 -26.72
CA VAL A 190 10.06 5.06 -27.02
C VAL A 190 10.03 4.72 -28.52
N LEU A 191 8.85 4.53 -29.09
CA LEU A 191 8.68 4.23 -30.52
C LEU A 191 9.15 5.39 -31.41
N LYS A 192 8.85 6.63 -31.02
CA LYS A 192 9.21 7.82 -31.80
C LYS A 192 10.71 8.10 -31.75
N LYS A 193 11.33 8.00 -30.58
CA LYS A 193 12.75 8.27 -30.37
C LYS A 193 13.63 7.06 -30.72
N GLN A 194 13.07 5.87 -30.79
CA GLN A 194 13.80 4.60 -30.95
C GLN A 194 14.86 4.41 -29.85
N GLN A 195 14.54 4.84 -28.63
CA GLN A 195 15.35 4.77 -27.43
C GLN A 195 14.48 4.28 -26.28
N ILE A 196 15.05 3.47 -25.38
CA ILE A 196 14.33 2.94 -24.21
C ILE A 196 14.35 3.98 -23.09
N ASP A 197 15.49 4.59 -22.84
CA ASP A 197 15.64 5.66 -21.84
C ASP A 197 15.11 7.00 -22.38
N VAL A 198 13.83 7.22 -22.18
CA VAL A 198 13.14 8.47 -22.52
C VAL A 198 12.63 9.17 -21.25
N ASP A 199 12.31 10.46 -21.37
CA ASP A 199 11.79 11.24 -20.24
C ASP A 199 10.53 10.59 -19.66
N ALA A 200 10.50 10.46 -18.34
CA ALA A 200 9.35 9.90 -17.64
C ALA A 200 8.13 10.82 -17.73
N VAL A 201 6.95 10.23 -17.85
CA VAL A 201 5.68 10.96 -17.87
C VAL A 201 5.48 11.67 -16.53
N SER A 202 5.24 13.00 -16.59
CA SER A 202 5.02 13.83 -15.40
C SER A 202 3.85 13.30 -14.55
N GLY A 203 4.10 13.17 -13.25
CA GLY A 203 3.12 12.61 -12.31
C GLY A 203 3.00 11.08 -12.32
N ALA A 204 3.72 10.37 -13.21
CA ALA A 204 3.73 8.92 -13.29
C ALA A 204 5.15 8.34 -13.43
N THR A 205 6.15 9.02 -12.88
CA THR A 205 7.58 8.69 -13.02
C THR A 205 7.92 7.24 -12.64
N ASN A 206 7.36 6.73 -11.53
CA ASN A 206 7.65 5.38 -11.07
C ASN A 206 7.15 4.32 -12.06
N SER A 207 5.94 4.47 -12.57
CA SER A 207 5.40 3.56 -13.59
C SER A 207 6.13 3.68 -14.92
N SER A 208 6.56 4.89 -15.31
CA SER A 208 7.37 5.11 -16.50
C SER A 208 8.67 4.31 -16.45
N LYS A 209 9.40 4.39 -15.35
CA LYS A 209 10.64 3.62 -15.13
C LYS A 209 10.42 2.11 -15.20
N VAL A 210 9.31 1.63 -14.62
CA VAL A 210 8.98 0.19 -14.61
C VAL A 210 8.64 -0.30 -16.01
N ILE A 211 7.91 0.50 -16.82
CA ILE A 211 7.60 0.15 -18.22
C ILE A 211 8.88 0.15 -19.06
N GLN A 212 9.74 1.16 -18.93
CA GLN A 212 11.02 1.21 -19.64
C GLN A 212 11.90 0.00 -19.29
N LYS A 213 11.99 -0.35 -18.00
CA LYS A 213 12.77 -1.52 -17.55
C LYS A 213 12.20 -2.84 -18.07
N ALA A 214 10.86 -2.96 -18.16
CA ALA A 214 10.22 -4.12 -18.78
C ALA A 214 10.50 -4.21 -20.29
N ILE A 215 10.61 -3.06 -21.00
CA ILE A 215 11.00 -3.02 -22.41
C ILE A 215 12.46 -3.45 -22.57
N GLU A 216 13.35 -2.98 -21.70
CA GLU A 216 14.75 -3.39 -21.68
C GLU A 216 14.89 -4.90 -21.42
N ASP A 217 14.18 -5.43 -20.41
CA ASP A 217 14.18 -6.85 -20.07
C ASP A 217 13.67 -7.76 -21.21
N ALA A 218 12.79 -7.23 -22.06
CA ALA A 218 12.30 -7.97 -23.22
C ALA A 218 13.36 -8.19 -24.29
N ILE A 219 14.36 -7.31 -24.41
CA ILE A 219 15.31 -7.30 -25.51
C ILE A 219 16.58 -8.06 -25.10
N PRO A 220 16.98 -9.13 -25.82
CA PRO A 220 18.11 -9.98 -25.45
C PRO A 220 19.48 -9.31 -25.62
#